data_43a6a1a863febe792256277b4d101791
#
_entry.id   43a6a1a863febe792256277b4d101791
#
_cell.length_a   1.000
_cell.length_b   1.000
_cell.length_c   1.000
_cell.angle_alpha   90.00
_cell.angle_beta   90.00
_cell.angle_gamma   90.00
#
_symmetry.space_group_name_H-M   'P 1'
#
loop_
_entity.id
_entity.type
_entity.pdbx_description
1 polymer ?
#
loop_
_entity_poly.entity_id
_entity_poly.type
_entity_poly.pdbx_seq_one_letter_code
_entity_poly.pdbx_strand_id
1 'polypeptide(L)'
;MTDELRRRIAFTLGALLISRVGSHIPLPGIDPSVWTELFRSQPGGAVERLAIFSIGIMPYVTAAILIQLVMMVSKRLRALHDRGEQGRRTIVRYTLYLTVVLAAFQAYGIAISLEAVDGLVAEPRSLFRIITVMTLSGGTVFLAWLSEQITARGIGNGLALLLSLDIVLQFPSAVAATLDLGRQGSLPSGTMFGILVIAIALMGLIAFVELARRRVSVTYPRRPVGMRMVEGQSHLVLKLNAAGAVIPATLASWLLVPVLPVATFGAEQGWWGTVASLLGPGRPLYLFLYAVAIVVGVLLYTAFLLGPEQLAEKFQQYGGVVAGIQPGEATAAYLDHVLSRTALVGALYLALVFLIPEILTRAAAVPFYFSGPSLLILVCTIMDVEAQARAHAPIRVRGG
;
A
#
# COMPACT_ATOMS: atom_id res chain seq x y z
N MET A 1 19.63 9.54 -21.85
CA MET A 1 19.58 9.03 -20.47
C MET A 1 20.97 9.21 -19.87
N THR A 2 21.07 9.77 -18.66
CA THR A 2 22.34 9.87 -17.93
C THR A 2 22.77 8.46 -17.49
N ASP A 3 24.09 8.21 -17.41
CA ASP A 3 24.61 6.89 -17.00
C ASP A 3 24.16 6.52 -15.57
N GLU A 4 23.97 7.52 -14.73
CA GLU A 4 23.41 7.33 -13.39
C GLU A 4 21.98 6.78 -13.43
N LEU A 5 21.10 7.33 -14.27
CA LEU A 5 19.74 6.86 -14.43
C LEU A 5 19.70 5.41 -14.94
N ARG A 6 20.56 5.07 -15.92
CA ARG A 6 20.68 3.69 -16.42
C ARG A 6 21.09 2.72 -15.30
N ARG A 7 22.08 3.09 -14.50
CA ARG A 7 22.56 2.28 -13.38
C ARG A 7 21.46 2.08 -12.33
N ARG A 8 20.70 3.11 -11.99
CA ARG A 8 19.58 3.03 -11.03
C ARG A 8 18.46 2.13 -11.55
N ILE A 9 18.08 2.27 -12.82
CA ILE A 9 17.08 1.40 -13.46
C ILE A 9 17.55 -0.05 -13.48
N ALA A 10 18.79 -0.31 -13.91
CA ALA A 10 19.36 -1.66 -13.95
C ALA A 10 19.38 -2.31 -12.56
N PHE A 11 19.75 -1.55 -11.51
CA PHE A 11 19.71 -2.02 -10.14
C PHE A 11 18.28 -2.39 -9.71
N THR A 12 17.30 -1.54 -9.99
CA THR A 12 15.89 -1.80 -9.66
C THR A 12 15.38 -3.05 -10.37
N LEU A 13 15.63 -3.18 -11.67
CA LEU A 13 15.22 -4.36 -12.44
C LEU A 13 15.90 -5.64 -11.91
N GLY A 14 17.19 -5.60 -11.59
CA GLY A 14 17.92 -6.71 -11.01
C GLY A 14 17.34 -7.13 -9.64
N ALA A 15 17.01 -6.17 -8.79
CA ALA A 15 16.39 -6.43 -7.50
C ALA A 15 14.98 -7.04 -7.64
N LEU A 16 14.16 -6.54 -8.56
CA LEU A 16 12.85 -7.12 -8.86
C LEU A 16 12.97 -8.55 -9.43
N LEU A 17 13.98 -8.80 -10.25
CA LEU A 17 14.27 -10.14 -10.77
C LEU A 17 14.64 -11.10 -9.62
N ILE A 18 15.47 -10.68 -8.67
CA ILE A 18 15.82 -11.48 -7.49
C ILE A 18 14.57 -11.84 -6.68
N SER A 19 13.68 -10.88 -6.44
CA SER A 19 12.39 -11.12 -5.79
C SER A 19 11.58 -12.17 -6.56
N ARG A 20 11.54 -12.09 -7.88
CA ARG A 20 10.81 -13.04 -8.72
C ARG A 20 11.42 -14.45 -8.72
N VAL A 21 12.73 -14.57 -8.78
CA VAL A 21 13.43 -15.86 -8.69
C VAL A 21 13.11 -16.54 -7.36
N GLY A 22 13.16 -15.82 -6.25
CA GLY A 22 12.84 -16.36 -4.93
C GLY A 22 11.40 -16.85 -4.79
N SER A 23 10.44 -16.28 -5.51
CA SER A 23 9.05 -16.77 -5.52
C SER A 23 8.85 -18.08 -6.30
N HIS A 24 9.90 -18.63 -6.91
CA HIS A 24 9.91 -19.92 -7.60
C HIS A 24 10.79 -20.98 -6.90
N ILE A 25 11.49 -20.61 -5.84
CA ILE A 25 12.29 -21.56 -5.06
C ILE A 25 11.37 -22.24 -4.05
N PRO A 26 11.21 -23.58 -4.11
CA PRO A 26 10.32 -24.30 -3.21
C PRO A 26 10.77 -24.22 -1.76
N LEU A 27 9.81 -24.32 -0.84
CA LEU A 27 10.08 -24.46 0.58
C LEU A 27 10.81 -25.80 0.84
N PRO A 28 11.85 -25.80 1.69
CA PRO A 28 12.49 -27.04 2.10
C PRO A 28 11.51 -27.97 2.84
N GLY A 29 11.59 -29.28 2.58
CA GLY A 29 10.73 -30.28 3.21
C GLY A 29 9.43 -30.59 2.46
N ILE A 30 9.19 -29.97 1.31
CA ILE A 30 8.10 -30.31 0.39
C ILE A 30 8.58 -31.44 -0.55
N ASP A 31 7.70 -32.42 -0.82
CA ASP A 31 7.98 -33.47 -1.75
C ASP A 31 8.17 -32.95 -3.19
N PRO A 32 9.34 -33.22 -3.84
CA PRO A 32 9.61 -32.71 -5.19
C PRO A 32 8.64 -33.26 -6.25
N SER A 33 8.04 -34.43 -6.06
CA SER A 33 7.09 -35.02 -7.00
C SER A 33 5.76 -34.22 -6.99
N VAL A 34 5.27 -33.92 -5.80
CA VAL A 34 4.05 -33.10 -5.60
C VAL A 34 4.28 -31.66 -6.10
N TRP A 35 5.45 -31.10 -5.86
CA TRP A 35 5.84 -29.79 -6.40
C TRP A 35 5.77 -29.77 -7.93
N THR A 36 6.35 -30.79 -8.58
CA THR A 36 6.40 -30.88 -10.05
C THR A 36 5.00 -31.02 -10.65
N GLU A 37 4.12 -31.77 -10.00
CA GLU A 37 2.73 -31.97 -10.45
C GLU A 37 1.89 -30.69 -10.29
N LEU A 38 2.03 -29.99 -9.15
CA LEU A 38 1.38 -28.71 -8.94
C LEU A 38 1.85 -27.65 -9.93
N PHE A 39 3.14 -27.66 -10.28
CA PHE A 39 3.68 -26.74 -11.28
C PHE A 39 3.10 -26.99 -12.66
N ARG A 40 2.85 -28.25 -13.02
CA ARG A 40 2.25 -28.62 -14.31
C ARG A 40 0.74 -28.33 -14.37
N SER A 41 0.03 -28.60 -13.29
CA SER A 41 -1.44 -28.49 -13.24
C SER A 41 -1.93 -27.05 -13.06
N GLN A 42 -1.20 -26.24 -12.30
CA GLN A 42 -1.56 -24.85 -11.97
C GLN A 42 -0.34 -23.93 -12.04
N PRO A 43 0.17 -23.60 -13.22
CA PRO A 43 1.31 -22.70 -13.35
C PRO A 43 0.96 -21.31 -12.78
N GLY A 44 1.72 -20.89 -11.77
CA GLY A 44 1.63 -19.57 -11.16
C GLY A 44 1.11 -19.57 -9.71
N GLY A 45 -0.17 -19.71 -9.49
CA GLY A 45 -0.75 -19.45 -8.17
C GLY A 45 -0.41 -20.44 -7.05
N ALA A 46 -0.37 -21.76 -7.33
CA ALA A 46 -0.06 -22.77 -6.32
C ALA A 46 1.44 -22.81 -6.00
N VAL A 47 2.28 -22.64 -7.01
CA VAL A 47 3.74 -22.62 -6.89
C VAL A 47 4.22 -21.47 -6.01
N GLU A 48 3.67 -20.30 -6.22
CA GLU A 48 4.03 -19.10 -5.43
C GLU A 48 3.69 -19.26 -3.94
N ARG A 49 2.61 -20.00 -3.62
CA ARG A 49 2.20 -20.27 -2.23
C ARG A 49 3.14 -21.23 -1.49
N LEU A 50 3.92 -22.01 -2.22
CA LEU A 50 4.84 -23.00 -1.68
C LEU A 50 6.32 -22.57 -1.80
N ALA A 51 6.58 -21.33 -2.16
CA ALA A 51 7.90 -20.76 -2.34
C ALA A 51 8.43 -20.06 -1.07
N ILE A 52 9.74 -19.83 -1.02
CA ILE A 52 10.41 -19.18 0.12
C ILE A 52 9.93 -17.74 0.35
N PHE A 53 9.37 -17.07 -0.68
CA PHE A 53 8.78 -15.73 -0.59
C PHE A 53 7.25 -15.74 -0.60
N SER A 54 6.61 -16.86 -0.27
CA SER A 54 5.14 -16.96 -0.34
C SER A 54 4.38 -15.99 0.56
N ILE A 55 4.92 -15.62 1.72
CA ILE A 55 4.34 -14.56 2.57
C ILE A 55 4.55 -13.17 1.97
N GLY A 56 5.60 -13.02 1.14
CA GLY A 56 5.93 -11.73 0.53
C GLY A 56 6.37 -10.68 1.55
N ILE A 57 6.13 -9.42 1.20
CA ILE A 57 6.50 -8.24 2.02
C ILE A 57 5.36 -7.78 2.94
N MET A 58 4.19 -8.44 2.91
CA MET A 58 2.99 -8.01 3.64
C MET A 58 3.18 -7.91 5.16
N PRO A 59 3.89 -8.80 5.87
CA PRO A 59 4.15 -8.64 7.30
C PRO A 59 4.91 -7.35 7.63
N TYR A 60 5.83 -6.91 6.76
CA TYR A 60 6.54 -5.64 6.92
C TYR A 60 5.61 -4.43 6.73
N VAL A 61 4.74 -4.47 5.73
CA VAL A 61 3.71 -3.44 5.51
C VAL A 61 2.80 -3.33 6.73
N THR A 62 2.30 -4.46 7.21
CA THR A 62 1.44 -4.53 8.40
C THR A 62 2.14 -3.99 9.64
N ALA A 63 3.39 -4.38 9.88
CA ALA A 63 4.20 -3.88 10.99
C ALA A 63 4.42 -2.36 10.91
N ALA A 64 4.74 -1.85 9.71
CA ALA A 64 4.93 -0.42 9.49
C ALA A 64 3.67 0.39 9.80
N ILE A 65 2.51 -0.10 9.38
CA ILE A 65 1.22 0.54 9.65
C ILE A 65 0.89 0.48 11.14
N LEU A 66 1.09 -0.67 11.80
CA LEU A 66 0.89 -0.80 13.24
C LEU A 66 1.73 0.19 14.04
N ILE A 67 3.01 0.30 13.71
CA ILE A 67 3.90 1.27 14.36
C ILE A 67 3.41 2.71 14.12
N GLN A 68 2.93 3.03 12.91
CA GLN A 68 2.36 4.34 12.64
C GLN A 68 1.08 4.61 13.45
N LEU A 69 0.21 3.62 13.60
CA LEU A 69 -0.97 3.72 14.44
C LEU A 69 -0.62 3.93 15.91
N VAL A 70 0.34 3.17 16.41
CA VAL A 70 0.82 3.33 17.79
C VAL A 70 1.46 4.72 17.99
N MET A 71 2.15 5.28 16.98
CA MET A 71 2.66 6.66 17.04
C MET A 71 1.54 7.70 17.11
N MET A 72 0.36 7.45 16.52
CA MET A 72 -0.79 8.36 16.65
C MET A 72 -1.27 8.47 18.11
N VAL A 73 -1.21 7.39 18.88
CA VAL A 73 -1.69 7.33 20.25
C VAL A 73 -0.57 7.58 21.27
N SER A 74 0.66 7.12 20.99
CA SER A 74 1.78 7.18 21.94
C SER A 74 2.62 8.44 21.80
N LYS A 75 2.52 9.33 22.78
CA LYS A 75 3.38 10.53 22.86
C LYS A 75 4.88 10.21 22.88
N ARG A 76 5.27 9.06 23.46
CA ARG A 76 6.68 8.63 23.55
C ARG A 76 7.25 8.28 22.17
N LEU A 77 6.51 7.52 21.36
CA LEU A 77 6.93 7.15 20.00
C LEU A 77 6.93 8.36 19.07
N ARG A 78 5.96 9.27 19.23
CA ARG A 78 5.95 10.54 18.49
C ARG A 78 7.18 11.39 18.81
N ALA A 79 7.51 11.59 20.10
CA ALA A 79 8.69 12.30 20.51
C ALA A 79 10.00 11.65 20.02
N LEU A 80 10.01 10.32 19.85
CA LEU A 80 11.13 9.61 19.24
C LEU A 80 11.23 9.91 17.74
N HIS A 81 10.12 9.96 17.03
CA HIS A 81 10.06 10.33 15.60
C HIS A 81 10.61 11.75 15.38
N ASP A 82 10.27 12.68 16.26
CA ASP A 82 10.67 14.09 16.18
C ASP A 82 12.17 14.33 16.47
N ARG A 83 12.90 13.32 16.98
CA ARG A 83 14.37 13.35 17.17
C ARG A 83 15.17 13.26 15.87
N GLY A 84 14.52 13.31 14.72
CA GLY A 84 15.17 13.30 13.41
C GLY A 84 15.71 11.92 13.01
N GLU A 85 16.90 11.88 12.40
CA GLU A 85 17.46 10.66 11.78
C GLU A 85 17.67 9.51 12.78
N GLN A 86 18.10 9.80 13.99
CA GLN A 86 18.31 8.77 15.03
C GLN A 86 16.99 8.15 15.48
N GLY A 87 15.96 8.97 15.67
CA GLY A 87 14.63 8.50 16.02
C GLY A 87 14.01 7.65 14.91
N ARG A 88 14.15 8.07 13.66
CA ARG A 88 13.69 7.32 12.49
C ARG A 88 14.33 5.94 12.41
N ARG A 89 15.65 5.83 12.61
CA ARG A 89 16.35 4.52 12.64
C ARG A 89 15.84 3.59 13.73
N THR A 90 15.50 4.14 14.89
CA THR A 90 14.95 3.35 16.00
C THR A 90 13.55 2.84 15.67
N ILE A 91 12.71 3.68 15.05
CA ILE A 91 11.37 3.28 14.59
C ILE A 91 11.47 2.16 13.54
N VAL A 92 12.37 2.27 12.56
CA VAL A 92 12.62 1.20 11.58
C VAL A 92 13.01 -0.11 12.24
N ARG A 93 13.86 -0.08 13.28
CA ARG A 93 14.19 -1.30 14.04
C ARG A 93 12.97 -1.92 14.73
N TYR A 94 12.13 -1.12 15.35
CA TYR A 94 10.88 -1.62 15.96
C TYR A 94 9.94 -2.22 14.92
N THR A 95 9.85 -1.60 13.75
CA THR A 95 9.10 -2.15 12.61
C THR A 95 9.66 -3.50 12.20
N LEU A 96 10.97 -3.65 12.06
CA LEU A 96 11.61 -4.93 11.70
C LEU A 96 11.38 -6.02 12.75
N TYR A 97 11.51 -5.70 14.06
CA TYR A 97 11.20 -6.67 15.10
C TYR A 97 9.76 -7.14 15.06
N LEU A 98 8.82 -6.21 14.90
CA LEU A 98 7.42 -6.56 14.75
C LEU A 98 7.15 -7.36 13.47
N THR A 99 7.87 -7.04 12.39
CA THR A 99 7.82 -7.82 11.12
C THR A 99 8.20 -9.28 11.35
N VAL A 100 9.29 -9.54 12.06
CA VAL A 100 9.74 -10.90 12.35
C VAL A 100 8.69 -11.67 13.15
N VAL A 101 8.10 -11.04 14.17
CA VAL A 101 7.06 -11.66 14.99
C VAL A 101 5.81 -11.99 14.15
N LEU A 102 5.34 -11.04 13.34
CA LEU A 102 4.18 -11.24 12.48
C LEU A 102 4.45 -12.28 11.39
N ALA A 103 5.63 -12.25 10.77
CA ALA A 103 6.03 -13.22 9.76
C ALA A 103 6.12 -14.63 10.36
N ALA A 104 6.72 -14.78 11.55
CA ALA A 104 6.80 -16.07 12.23
C ALA A 104 5.41 -16.63 12.57
N PHE A 105 4.50 -15.78 13.05
CA PHE A 105 3.12 -16.18 13.34
C PHE A 105 2.38 -16.65 12.08
N GLN A 106 2.48 -15.89 10.97
CA GLN A 106 1.87 -16.25 9.69
C GLN A 106 2.50 -17.50 9.10
N ALA A 107 3.84 -17.61 9.15
CA ALA A 107 4.59 -18.78 8.69
C ALA A 107 4.19 -20.06 9.43
N TYR A 108 3.96 -19.96 10.75
CA TYR A 108 3.49 -21.09 11.54
C TYR A 108 2.09 -21.54 11.10
N GLY A 109 1.17 -20.60 10.86
CA GLY A 109 -0.16 -20.90 10.31
C GLY A 109 -0.09 -21.59 8.94
N ILE A 110 0.80 -21.13 8.06
CA ILE A 110 1.04 -21.76 6.75
C ILE A 110 1.60 -23.16 6.92
N ALA A 111 2.57 -23.37 7.81
CA ALA A 111 3.16 -24.68 8.05
C ALA A 111 2.09 -25.72 8.49
N ILE A 112 1.20 -25.35 9.40
CA ILE A 112 0.08 -26.21 9.83
C ILE A 112 -0.86 -26.52 8.66
N SER A 113 -1.18 -25.50 7.85
CA SER A 113 -2.07 -25.69 6.70
C SER A 113 -1.47 -26.62 5.64
N LEU A 114 -0.15 -26.56 5.42
CA LEU A 114 0.56 -27.45 4.48
C LEU A 114 0.64 -28.90 5.00
N GLU A 115 0.84 -29.07 6.31
CA GLU A 115 0.84 -30.40 6.94
C GLU A 115 -0.52 -31.12 6.89
N ALA A 116 -1.61 -30.36 6.76
CA ALA A 116 -2.95 -30.92 6.62
C ALA A 116 -3.20 -31.53 5.23
N VAL A 117 -2.32 -31.29 4.26
CA VAL A 117 -2.40 -31.87 2.92
C VAL A 117 -1.59 -33.16 2.88
N ASP A 118 -2.28 -34.30 2.68
CA ASP A 118 -1.65 -35.62 2.65
C ASP A 118 -0.60 -35.75 1.54
N GLY A 119 0.58 -36.24 1.91
CA GLY A 119 1.67 -36.48 0.97
C GLY A 119 2.48 -35.26 0.53
N LEU A 120 2.12 -34.04 0.97
CA LEU A 120 2.83 -32.83 0.58
C LEU A 120 4.15 -32.63 1.34
N VAL A 121 4.22 -33.06 2.59
CA VAL A 121 5.38 -32.85 3.47
C VAL A 121 6.17 -34.15 3.62
N ALA A 122 7.44 -34.11 3.19
CA ALA A 122 8.36 -35.28 3.24
C ALA A 122 9.07 -35.41 4.60
N GLU A 123 9.26 -34.32 5.33
CA GLU A 123 10.00 -34.22 6.60
C GLU A 123 9.11 -34.51 7.82
N PRO A 124 9.70 -34.91 8.98
CA PRO A 124 8.94 -34.95 10.23
C PRO A 124 8.25 -33.64 10.53
N ARG A 125 6.96 -33.68 10.90
CA ARG A 125 6.11 -32.50 11.07
C ARG A 125 6.74 -31.40 11.94
N SER A 126 7.41 -31.76 13.05
CA SER A 126 8.04 -30.78 13.94
C SER A 126 9.22 -30.05 13.27
N LEU A 127 10.04 -30.78 12.52
CA LEU A 127 11.19 -30.21 11.82
C LEU A 127 10.73 -29.32 10.66
N PHE A 128 9.74 -29.76 9.90
CA PHE A 128 9.12 -29.00 8.82
C PHE A 128 8.58 -27.65 9.32
N ARG A 129 7.86 -27.60 10.46
CA ARG A 129 7.37 -26.35 11.04
C ARG A 129 8.50 -25.36 11.32
N ILE A 130 9.56 -25.81 11.98
CA ILE A 130 10.70 -24.96 12.31
C ILE A 130 11.37 -24.42 11.04
N ILE A 131 11.67 -25.28 10.08
CA ILE A 131 12.29 -24.89 8.82
C ILE A 131 11.41 -23.91 8.06
N THR A 132 10.11 -24.18 7.93
CA THR A 132 9.16 -23.32 7.24
C THR A 132 9.07 -21.95 7.91
N VAL A 133 8.95 -21.89 9.25
CA VAL A 133 8.91 -20.61 9.98
C VAL A 133 10.19 -19.81 9.78
N MET A 134 11.35 -20.43 9.87
CA MET A 134 12.63 -19.76 9.66
C MET A 134 12.80 -19.27 8.22
N THR A 135 12.46 -20.11 7.24
CA THR A 135 12.60 -19.81 5.81
C THR A 135 11.67 -18.66 5.39
N LEU A 136 10.40 -18.74 5.73
CA LEU A 136 9.40 -17.71 5.35
C LEU A 136 9.65 -16.38 6.07
N SER A 137 10.00 -16.42 7.36
CA SER A 137 10.35 -15.19 8.10
C SER A 137 11.63 -14.57 7.56
N GLY A 138 12.65 -15.39 7.26
CA GLY A 138 13.88 -14.95 6.61
C GLY A 138 13.63 -14.34 5.24
N GLY A 139 12.76 -14.96 4.44
CA GLY A 139 12.32 -14.44 3.13
C GLY A 139 11.66 -13.06 3.25
N THR A 140 10.77 -12.87 4.21
CA THR A 140 10.12 -11.57 4.47
C THR A 140 11.13 -10.50 4.88
N VAL A 141 12.06 -10.81 5.78
CA VAL A 141 13.12 -9.87 6.21
C VAL A 141 14.03 -9.51 5.03
N PHE A 142 14.37 -10.49 4.19
CA PHE A 142 15.17 -10.25 2.98
C PHE A 142 14.43 -9.31 2.00
N LEU A 143 13.14 -9.52 1.76
CA LEU A 143 12.34 -8.64 0.90
C LEU A 143 12.22 -7.22 1.49
N ALA A 144 12.07 -7.09 2.80
CA ALA A 144 12.09 -5.79 3.47
C ALA A 144 13.42 -5.08 3.26
N TRP A 145 14.55 -5.77 3.46
CA TRP A 145 15.89 -5.23 3.17
C TRP A 145 16.05 -4.87 1.69
N LEU A 146 15.59 -5.73 0.78
CA LEU A 146 15.64 -5.49 -0.66
C LEU A 146 14.87 -4.23 -1.05
N SER A 147 13.69 -4.01 -0.44
CA SER A 147 12.89 -2.80 -0.65
C SER A 147 13.63 -1.53 -0.24
N GLU A 148 14.35 -1.56 0.88
CA GLU A 148 15.20 -0.45 1.33
C GLU A 148 16.37 -0.19 0.36
N GLN A 149 17.00 -1.26 -0.17
CA GLN A 149 18.06 -1.12 -1.17
C GLN A 149 17.56 -0.50 -2.47
N ILE A 150 16.38 -0.91 -2.95
CA ILE A 150 15.76 -0.30 -4.13
C ILE A 150 15.51 1.19 -3.89
N THR A 151 14.96 1.55 -2.74
CA THR A 151 14.67 2.95 -2.40
C THR A 151 15.95 3.79 -2.31
N ALA A 152 17.04 3.23 -1.77
CA ALA A 152 18.31 3.95 -1.58
C ALA A 152 19.14 4.07 -2.87
N ARG A 153 19.20 3.03 -3.69
CA ARG A 153 20.12 2.90 -4.83
C ARG A 153 19.44 2.82 -6.18
N GLY A 154 18.16 2.52 -6.20
CA GLY A 154 17.34 2.35 -7.39
C GLY A 154 16.55 3.59 -7.77
N ILE A 155 15.43 3.37 -8.43
CA ILE A 155 14.44 4.37 -8.82
C ILE A 155 13.09 3.99 -8.23
N GLY A 156 12.34 4.95 -7.73
CA GLY A 156 11.04 4.72 -7.09
C GLY A 156 11.14 4.33 -5.62
N ASN A 157 9.99 4.02 -5.05
CA ASN A 157 9.87 3.47 -3.69
C ASN A 157 9.92 1.94 -3.77
N GLY A 158 10.94 1.31 -3.18
CA GLY A 158 11.15 -0.12 -3.28
C GLY A 158 9.99 -0.97 -2.75
N LEU A 159 9.35 -0.52 -1.66
CA LEU A 159 8.17 -1.20 -1.11
C LEU A 159 7.01 -1.18 -2.11
N ALA A 160 6.71 -0.01 -2.66
CA ALA A 160 5.63 0.15 -3.63
C ALA A 160 5.92 -0.63 -4.93
N LEU A 161 7.19 -0.68 -5.36
CA LEU A 161 7.61 -1.44 -6.54
C LEU A 161 7.45 -2.96 -6.35
N LEU A 162 7.83 -3.51 -5.19
CA LEU A 162 7.64 -4.93 -4.91
C LEU A 162 6.16 -5.30 -4.87
N LEU A 163 5.33 -4.49 -4.19
CA LEU A 163 3.88 -4.69 -4.18
C LEU A 163 3.27 -4.58 -5.58
N SER A 164 3.72 -3.61 -6.38
CA SER A 164 3.24 -3.44 -7.76
C SER A 164 3.67 -4.59 -8.66
N LEU A 165 4.85 -5.16 -8.45
CA LEU A 165 5.30 -6.34 -9.17
C LEU A 165 4.35 -7.52 -8.95
N ASP A 166 4.01 -7.81 -7.68
CA ASP A 166 3.09 -8.89 -7.34
C ASP A 166 1.72 -8.71 -7.99
N ILE A 167 1.21 -7.46 -8.03
CA ILE A 167 -0.06 -7.12 -8.68
C ILE A 167 0.02 -7.36 -10.19
N VAL A 168 1.07 -6.87 -10.85
CA VAL A 168 1.27 -7.01 -12.30
C VAL A 168 1.42 -8.47 -12.71
N LEU A 169 2.10 -9.28 -11.92
CA LEU A 169 2.31 -10.70 -12.21
C LEU A 169 1.03 -11.54 -12.08
N GLN A 170 0.08 -11.12 -11.25
CA GLN A 170 -1.23 -11.77 -11.14
C GLN A 170 -2.20 -11.35 -12.26
N PHE A 171 -1.91 -10.28 -12.98
CA PHE A 171 -2.81 -9.75 -14.02
C PHE A 171 -3.12 -10.73 -15.16
N PRO A 172 -2.13 -11.44 -15.76
CA PRO A 172 -2.41 -12.37 -16.86
C PRO A 172 -3.31 -13.54 -16.45
N SER A 173 -3.11 -14.09 -15.24
CA SER A 173 -3.95 -15.18 -14.71
C SER A 173 -5.38 -14.72 -14.42
N ALA A 174 -5.54 -13.50 -13.92
CA ALA A 174 -6.84 -12.89 -13.69
C ALA A 174 -7.62 -12.66 -14.98
N VAL A 175 -6.93 -12.17 -16.01
CA VAL A 175 -7.55 -11.99 -17.35
C VAL A 175 -7.95 -13.34 -17.94
N ALA A 176 -7.06 -14.35 -17.86
CA ALA A 176 -7.35 -15.70 -18.35
C ALA A 176 -8.59 -16.30 -17.65
N ALA A 177 -8.65 -16.23 -16.31
CA ALA A 177 -9.79 -16.71 -15.54
C ALA A 177 -11.09 -15.99 -15.91
N THR A 178 -11.04 -14.68 -16.13
CA THR A 178 -12.21 -13.91 -16.56
C THR A 178 -12.69 -14.31 -17.97
N LEU A 179 -11.75 -14.53 -18.91
CA LEU A 179 -12.07 -15.01 -20.27
C LEU A 179 -12.67 -16.42 -20.25
N ASP A 180 -12.18 -17.31 -19.39
CA ASP A 180 -12.70 -18.67 -19.27
C ASP A 180 -14.14 -18.67 -18.71
N LEU A 181 -14.46 -17.82 -17.75
CA LEU A 181 -15.85 -17.60 -17.29
C LEU A 181 -16.77 -17.11 -18.42
N GLY A 182 -16.24 -16.23 -19.28
CA GLY A 182 -16.96 -15.81 -20.49
C GLY A 182 -17.20 -16.94 -21.49
N ARG A 183 -16.19 -17.80 -21.73
CA ARG A 183 -16.31 -18.97 -22.62
C ARG A 183 -17.28 -20.02 -22.08
N GLN A 184 -17.37 -20.18 -20.76
CA GLN A 184 -18.32 -21.08 -20.10
C GLN A 184 -19.75 -20.53 -20.08
N GLY A 185 -19.99 -19.31 -20.60
CA GLY A 185 -21.31 -18.69 -20.65
C GLY A 185 -21.81 -18.17 -19.29
N SER A 186 -21.00 -18.26 -18.25
CA SER A 186 -21.34 -17.76 -16.90
C SER A 186 -21.28 -16.23 -16.80
N LEU A 187 -20.58 -15.56 -17.73
CA LEU A 187 -20.48 -14.11 -17.83
C LEU A 187 -20.91 -13.61 -19.20
N PRO A 188 -21.95 -12.75 -19.28
CA PRO A 188 -22.32 -12.08 -20.53
C PRO A 188 -21.17 -11.21 -21.05
N SER A 189 -20.94 -11.23 -22.37
CA SER A 189 -19.88 -10.43 -23.02
C SER A 189 -19.98 -8.93 -22.71
N GLY A 190 -21.19 -8.40 -22.53
CA GLY A 190 -21.43 -7.02 -22.13
C GLY A 190 -20.89 -6.71 -20.73
N THR A 191 -21.00 -7.65 -19.78
CA THR A 191 -20.46 -7.50 -18.42
C THR A 191 -18.94 -7.48 -18.44
N MET A 192 -18.29 -8.33 -19.24
CA MET A 192 -16.83 -8.35 -19.40
C MET A 192 -16.30 -7.02 -19.94
N PHE A 193 -16.95 -6.51 -20.98
CA PHE A 193 -16.60 -5.20 -21.54
C PHE A 193 -16.81 -4.07 -20.51
N GLY A 194 -17.93 -4.11 -19.77
CA GLY A 194 -18.22 -3.15 -18.71
C GLY A 194 -17.14 -3.11 -17.62
N ILE A 195 -16.68 -4.29 -17.17
CA ILE A 195 -15.60 -4.41 -16.16
C ILE A 195 -14.30 -3.77 -16.67
N LEU A 196 -13.91 -4.05 -17.91
CA LEU A 196 -12.72 -3.46 -18.52
C LEU A 196 -12.82 -1.93 -18.60
N VAL A 197 -13.96 -1.40 -19.04
CA VAL A 197 -14.19 0.05 -19.12
C VAL A 197 -14.11 0.68 -17.73
N ILE A 198 -14.72 0.08 -16.71
CA ILE A 198 -14.68 0.58 -15.35
C ILE A 198 -13.25 0.53 -14.78
N ALA A 199 -12.48 -0.54 -15.03
CA ALA A 199 -11.10 -0.63 -14.61
C ALA A 199 -10.24 0.50 -15.21
N ILE A 200 -10.37 0.75 -16.51
CA ILE A 200 -9.65 1.84 -17.20
C ILE A 200 -10.11 3.22 -16.66
N ALA A 201 -11.41 3.41 -16.45
CA ALA A 201 -11.95 4.65 -15.91
C ALA A 201 -11.45 4.91 -14.48
N LEU A 202 -11.38 3.86 -13.64
CA LEU A 202 -10.81 3.97 -12.29
C LEU A 202 -9.32 4.32 -12.32
N MET A 203 -8.52 3.69 -13.18
CA MET A 203 -7.10 4.04 -13.33
C MET A 203 -6.93 5.51 -13.78
N GLY A 204 -7.76 5.96 -14.72
CA GLY A 204 -7.77 7.36 -15.16
C GLY A 204 -8.18 8.33 -14.04
N LEU A 205 -9.18 7.98 -13.25
CA LEU A 205 -9.62 8.75 -12.08
C LEU A 205 -8.51 8.84 -11.03
N ILE A 206 -7.84 7.71 -10.73
CA ILE A 206 -6.72 7.67 -9.80
C ILE A 206 -5.60 8.60 -10.29
N ALA A 207 -5.18 8.46 -11.53
CA ALA A 207 -4.13 9.30 -12.09
C ALA A 207 -4.51 10.80 -12.06
N PHE A 208 -5.75 11.13 -12.38
CA PHE A 208 -6.25 12.51 -12.34
C PHE A 208 -6.21 13.11 -10.93
N VAL A 209 -6.72 12.38 -9.93
CA VAL A 209 -6.78 12.87 -8.54
C VAL A 209 -5.39 12.93 -7.89
N GLU A 210 -4.53 11.95 -8.15
CA GLU A 210 -3.16 11.95 -7.60
C GLU A 210 -2.28 13.05 -8.20
N LEU A 211 -2.57 13.49 -9.43
CA LEU A 211 -1.93 14.67 -10.04
C LEU A 211 -2.48 15.98 -9.48
N ALA A 212 -3.69 15.98 -8.95
CA ALA A 212 -4.33 17.17 -8.43
C ALA A 212 -3.64 17.67 -7.15
N ARG A 213 -3.09 18.88 -7.23
CA ARG A 213 -2.35 19.51 -6.14
C ARG A 213 -2.89 20.91 -5.88
N ARG A 214 -3.21 21.20 -4.63
CA ARG A 214 -3.52 22.56 -4.22
C ARG A 214 -2.24 23.28 -3.81
N ARG A 215 -1.99 24.44 -4.39
CA ARG A 215 -0.82 25.28 -4.08
C ARG A 215 -1.27 26.43 -3.18
N VAL A 216 -0.67 26.54 -2.01
CA VAL A 216 -0.83 27.66 -1.09
C VAL A 216 0.42 28.51 -1.20
N SER A 217 0.28 29.77 -1.59
CA SER A 217 1.41 30.70 -1.74
C SER A 217 1.91 31.14 -0.38
N VAL A 218 3.18 30.93 -0.12
CA VAL A 218 3.88 31.37 1.10
C VAL A 218 5.01 32.29 0.69
N THR A 219 5.01 33.50 1.25
CA THR A 219 6.04 34.51 1.01
C THR A 219 7.03 34.51 2.18
N TYR A 220 8.30 34.43 1.89
CA TYR A 220 9.38 34.53 2.86
C TYR A 220 10.03 35.91 2.81
N PRO A 221 10.60 36.41 3.93
CA PRO A 221 11.28 37.68 3.95
C PRO A 221 12.42 37.73 2.91
N ARG A 222 12.64 38.93 2.39
CA ARG A 222 13.66 39.20 1.39
C ARG A 222 15.03 38.76 1.90
N ARG A 223 15.73 37.93 1.11
CA ARG A 223 17.10 37.52 1.40
C ARG A 223 18.06 38.14 0.37
N PRO A 224 19.23 38.61 0.79
CA PRO A 224 20.24 39.09 -0.15
C PRO A 224 20.82 37.86 -0.91
N VAL A 225 20.69 37.85 -2.21
CA VAL A 225 21.37 36.91 -3.12
C VAL A 225 22.28 37.71 -4.00
N GLY A 226 23.57 37.83 -3.60
CA GLY A 226 24.52 38.73 -4.21
C GLY A 226 24.13 40.19 -3.99
N MET A 227 24.11 41.03 -5.07
CA MET A 227 23.70 42.41 -5.00
C MET A 227 22.19 42.66 -5.10
N ARG A 228 21.35 41.63 -5.15
CA ARG A 228 19.89 41.76 -5.31
C ARG A 228 19.17 41.19 -4.11
N MET A 229 18.16 41.93 -3.63
CA MET A 229 17.18 41.43 -2.65
C MET A 229 16.11 40.64 -3.39
N VAL A 230 16.04 39.34 -3.17
CA VAL A 230 15.06 38.47 -3.82
C VAL A 230 14.01 38.09 -2.79
N GLU A 231 12.75 38.30 -3.13
CA GLU A 231 11.62 37.79 -2.38
C GLU A 231 11.53 36.26 -2.60
N GLY A 232 11.62 35.50 -1.52
CA GLY A 232 11.42 34.07 -1.56
C GLY A 232 9.96 33.73 -1.68
N GLN A 233 9.40 33.61 -2.89
CA GLN A 233 8.07 33.02 -3.08
C GLN A 233 8.21 31.51 -3.13
N SER A 234 7.52 30.83 -2.24
CA SER A 234 7.41 29.38 -2.21
C SER A 234 5.95 28.97 -2.20
N HIS A 235 5.67 27.77 -2.64
CA HIS A 235 4.33 27.24 -2.61
C HIS A 235 4.30 25.98 -1.75
N LEU A 236 3.43 25.97 -0.73
CA LEU A 236 3.07 24.75 -0.04
C LEU A 236 2.17 23.92 -0.98
N VAL A 237 2.68 22.79 -1.42
CA VAL A 237 1.94 21.90 -2.32
C VAL A 237 1.22 20.85 -1.49
N LEU A 238 -0.09 20.96 -1.40
CA LEU A 238 -0.96 20.00 -0.73
C LEU A 238 -1.54 19.04 -1.78
N LYS A 239 -1.25 17.72 -1.62
CA LYS A 239 -1.92 16.69 -2.42
C LYS A 239 -3.36 16.55 -1.94
N LEU A 240 -4.30 16.26 -2.85
CA LEU A 240 -5.67 15.92 -2.48
C LEU A 240 -5.72 14.66 -1.61
N ASN A 241 -4.94 13.64 -1.98
CA ASN A 241 -4.75 12.44 -1.19
C ASN A 241 -3.44 12.54 -0.40
N ALA A 242 -3.46 13.24 0.74
CA ALA A 242 -2.29 13.34 1.61
C ALA A 242 -2.05 12.06 2.44
N ALA A 243 -3.11 11.27 2.68
CA ALA A 243 -3.04 10.04 3.45
C ALA A 243 -2.42 8.86 2.68
N GLY A 244 -2.30 8.96 1.35
CA GLY A 244 -1.82 7.86 0.52
C GLY A 244 -2.83 6.71 0.41
N ALA A 245 -2.40 5.59 -0.18
CA ALA A 245 -3.27 4.46 -0.47
C ALA A 245 -3.34 3.43 0.66
N VAL A 246 -2.17 3.06 1.18
CA VAL A 246 -2.01 1.82 1.96
C VAL A 246 -2.60 1.95 3.36
N ILE A 247 -2.35 3.09 4.03
CA ILE A 247 -2.73 3.26 5.43
C ILE A 247 -4.23 3.34 5.65
N PRO A 248 -5.00 4.16 4.90
CA PRO A 248 -6.45 4.20 5.07
C PRO A 248 -7.13 2.87 4.75
N ALA A 249 -6.66 2.16 3.69
CA ALA A 249 -7.19 0.84 3.34
C ALA A 249 -6.97 -0.19 4.44
N THR A 250 -5.76 -0.19 5.02
CA THR A 250 -5.43 -1.11 6.10
C THR A 250 -6.17 -0.75 7.38
N LEU A 251 -6.30 0.53 7.71
CA LEU A 251 -7.11 0.99 8.84
C LEU A 251 -8.56 0.53 8.71
N ALA A 252 -9.17 0.72 7.54
CA ALA A 252 -10.55 0.29 7.29
C ALA A 252 -10.69 -1.23 7.43
N SER A 253 -9.75 -2.00 6.85
CA SER A 253 -9.75 -3.46 6.99
C SER A 253 -9.61 -3.89 8.45
N TRP A 254 -8.75 -3.24 9.23
CA TRP A 254 -8.54 -3.57 10.65
C TRP A 254 -9.72 -3.22 11.53
N LEU A 255 -10.41 -2.12 11.24
CA LEU A 255 -11.66 -1.78 11.95
C LEU A 255 -12.76 -2.84 11.73
N LEU A 256 -12.69 -3.54 10.60
CA LEU A 256 -13.63 -4.60 10.25
C LEU A 256 -13.17 -6.01 10.66
N VAL A 257 -11.91 -6.21 11.08
CA VAL A 257 -11.42 -7.51 11.56
C VAL A 257 -12.29 -8.12 12.67
N PRO A 258 -12.77 -7.38 13.68
CA PRO A 258 -13.65 -7.94 14.70
C PRO A 258 -15.01 -8.40 14.17
N VAL A 259 -15.42 -7.90 13.00
CA VAL A 259 -16.69 -8.25 12.35
C VAL A 259 -16.64 -9.64 11.70
N LEU A 260 -15.45 -10.05 11.21
CA LEU A 260 -15.27 -11.35 10.54
C LEU A 260 -15.56 -12.56 11.45
N PRO A 261 -15.03 -12.66 12.68
CA PRO A 261 -15.39 -13.74 13.60
C PRO A 261 -16.90 -13.77 13.92
N VAL A 262 -17.51 -12.59 14.11
CA VAL A 262 -18.95 -12.50 14.33
C VAL A 262 -19.73 -13.04 13.14
N ALA A 263 -19.29 -12.73 11.92
CA ALA A 263 -19.92 -13.21 10.68
C ALA A 263 -19.73 -14.71 10.45
N THR A 264 -18.60 -15.30 10.91
CA THR A 264 -18.29 -16.72 10.69
C THR A 264 -18.79 -17.63 11.82
N PHE A 265 -18.61 -17.26 13.08
CA PHE A 265 -18.94 -18.08 14.24
C PHE A 265 -20.32 -17.75 14.85
N GLY A 266 -20.89 -16.60 14.54
CA GLY A 266 -22.19 -16.17 15.04
C GLY A 266 -23.38 -16.70 14.23
N ALA A 267 -23.15 -17.38 13.11
CA ALA A 267 -24.19 -17.75 12.16
C ALA A 267 -25.23 -18.78 12.71
N GLU A 268 -24.90 -19.48 13.78
CA GLU A 268 -25.74 -20.58 14.28
C GLU A 268 -26.63 -20.22 15.50
N GLN A 269 -26.53 -19.01 16.09
CA GLN A 269 -27.22 -18.69 17.33
C GLN A 269 -27.96 -17.33 17.30
N GLY A 270 -29.30 -17.40 17.18
CA GLY A 270 -30.23 -16.31 17.53
C GLY A 270 -29.96 -14.97 16.83
N TRP A 271 -29.98 -13.87 17.58
CA TRP A 271 -29.76 -12.52 17.05
C TRP A 271 -28.36 -12.30 16.48
N TRP A 272 -27.34 -13.03 16.93
CA TRP A 272 -26.00 -13.01 16.36
C TRP A 272 -25.98 -13.55 14.93
N GLY A 273 -26.81 -14.54 14.60
CA GLY A 273 -26.97 -15.03 13.23
C GLY A 273 -27.51 -13.95 12.28
N THR A 274 -28.43 -13.11 12.75
CA THR A 274 -28.96 -11.97 12.00
C THR A 274 -27.85 -10.91 11.79
N VAL A 275 -27.11 -10.58 12.84
CA VAL A 275 -25.98 -9.64 12.75
C VAL A 275 -24.91 -10.19 11.80
N ALA A 276 -24.54 -11.45 11.90
CA ALA A 276 -23.59 -12.12 11.02
C ALA A 276 -24.03 -12.09 9.55
N SER A 277 -25.32 -12.35 9.29
CA SER A 277 -25.86 -12.29 7.93
C SER A 277 -25.85 -10.90 7.32
N LEU A 278 -25.98 -9.85 8.13
CA LEU A 278 -25.93 -8.45 7.68
C LEU A 278 -24.50 -7.93 7.50
N LEU A 279 -23.56 -8.41 8.32
CA LEU A 279 -22.16 -7.99 8.35
C LEU A 279 -21.25 -8.87 7.47
N GLY A 280 -21.80 -9.91 6.84
CA GLY A 280 -21.03 -10.75 5.94
C GLY A 280 -20.33 -9.91 4.84
N PRO A 281 -19.11 -10.31 4.44
CA PRO A 281 -18.37 -9.59 3.41
C PRO A 281 -19.23 -9.34 2.14
N GLY A 282 -19.36 -8.09 1.67
CA GLY A 282 -20.15 -7.63 0.52
C GLY A 282 -21.64 -7.45 0.74
N ARG A 283 -22.13 -7.59 1.94
CA ARG A 283 -23.47 -7.14 2.29
C ARG A 283 -23.54 -5.61 2.32
N PRO A 284 -24.70 -5.00 2.09
CA PRO A 284 -24.82 -3.53 2.05
C PRO A 284 -24.34 -2.86 3.35
N LEU A 285 -24.60 -3.45 4.50
CA LEU A 285 -24.14 -2.93 5.79
C LEU A 285 -22.61 -3.01 5.92
N TYR A 286 -22.00 -4.11 5.47
CA TYR A 286 -20.54 -4.24 5.43
C TYR A 286 -19.92 -3.16 4.53
N LEU A 287 -20.43 -2.97 3.31
CA LEU A 287 -19.96 -1.96 2.37
C LEU A 287 -20.08 -0.53 2.93
N PHE A 288 -21.20 -0.25 3.60
CA PHE A 288 -21.42 1.02 4.28
C PHE A 288 -20.39 1.26 5.40
N LEU A 289 -20.21 0.27 6.28
CA LEU A 289 -19.20 0.35 7.36
C LEU A 289 -17.79 0.47 6.82
N TYR A 290 -17.49 -0.25 5.73
CA TYR A 290 -16.19 -0.14 5.06
C TYR A 290 -15.95 1.26 4.50
N ALA A 291 -16.95 1.86 3.85
CA ALA A 291 -16.88 3.24 3.38
C ALA A 291 -16.65 4.23 4.53
N VAL A 292 -17.41 4.11 5.60
CA VAL A 292 -17.27 4.95 6.80
C VAL A 292 -15.89 4.77 7.43
N ALA A 293 -15.40 3.54 7.54
CA ALA A 293 -14.09 3.25 8.09
C ALA A 293 -12.96 3.85 7.25
N ILE A 294 -13.06 3.82 5.91
CA ILE A 294 -12.12 4.49 5.01
C ILE A 294 -12.13 6.00 5.25
N VAL A 295 -13.31 6.61 5.24
CA VAL A 295 -13.44 8.08 5.41
C VAL A 295 -12.87 8.52 6.75
N VAL A 296 -13.26 7.85 7.83
CA VAL A 296 -12.76 8.14 9.19
C VAL A 296 -11.25 7.91 9.26
N GLY A 297 -10.75 6.81 8.71
CA GLY A 297 -9.31 6.49 8.68
C GLY A 297 -8.49 7.55 7.93
N VAL A 298 -8.97 8.03 6.79
CA VAL A 298 -8.32 9.11 6.02
C VAL A 298 -8.28 10.40 6.80
N LEU A 299 -9.41 10.80 7.39
CA LEU A 299 -9.49 12.05 8.15
C LEU A 299 -8.58 12.03 9.38
N LEU A 300 -8.63 10.94 10.16
CA LEU A 300 -7.76 10.77 11.33
C LEU A 300 -6.27 10.77 10.95
N TYR A 301 -5.93 10.03 9.89
CA TYR A 301 -4.54 9.95 9.46
C TYR A 301 -4.03 11.27 8.87
N THR A 302 -4.85 11.97 8.11
CA THR A 302 -4.47 13.29 7.55
C THR A 302 -4.29 14.33 8.65
N ALA A 303 -5.17 14.34 9.66
CA ALA A 303 -5.04 15.21 10.83
C ALA A 303 -3.75 14.92 11.63
N PHE A 304 -3.37 13.64 11.72
CA PHE A 304 -2.12 13.24 12.35
C PHE A 304 -0.88 13.67 11.55
N LEU A 305 -0.91 13.47 10.22
CA LEU A 305 0.25 13.72 9.34
C LEU A 305 0.53 15.21 9.13
N LEU A 306 -0.52 16.01 8.99
CA LEU A 306 -0.45 17.40 8.60
C LEU A 306 -0.99 18.33 9.71
N GLY A 307 -0.47 18.21 10.93
CA GLY A 307 -0.88 19.07 12.05
C GLY A 307 -0.82 20.55 11.67
N PRO A 308 -1.98 21.26 11.51
CA PRO A 308 -2.02 22.63 11.03
C PRO A 308 -1.27 23.61 11.96
N GLU A 309 -1.30 23.36 13.27
CA GLU A 309 -0.57 24.14 14.27
C GLU A 309 0.94 24.05 14.08
N GLN A 310 1.47 22.82 13.91
CA GLN A 310 2.91 22.58 13.70
C GLN A 310 3.40 23.19 12.37
N LEU A 311 2.56 23.17 11.34
CA LEU A 311 2.87 23.82 10.06
C LEU A 311 2.90 25.33 10.19
N ALA A 312 1.93 25.93 10.90
CA ALA A 312 1.88 27.36 11.16
C ALA A 312 3.08 27.82 12.01
N GLU A 313 3.45 27.08 13.05
CA GLU A 313 4.65 27.33 13.87
C GLU A 313 5.93 27.28 13.02
N LYS A 314 6.09 26.27 12.16
CA LYS A 314 7.23 26.19 11.25
C LYS A 314 7.29 27.39 10.32
N PHE A 315 6.17 27.82 9.74
CA PHE A 315 6.15 29.04 8.91
C PHE A 315 6.57 30.26 9.72
N GLN A 316 6.07 30.42 10.93
CA GLN A 316 6.44 31.53 11.80
C GLN A 316 7.94 31.52 12.15
N GLN A 317 8.51 30.35 12.48
CA GLN A 317 9.93 30.17 12.77
C GLN A 317 10.84 30.56 11.58
N TYR A 318 10.42 30.24 10.37
CA TYR A 318 11.18 30.58 9.14
C TYR A 318 10.78 31.91 8.52
N GLY A 319 9.91 32.70 9.19
CA GLY A 319 9.42 33.98 8.70
C GLY A 319 8.50 33.87 7.47
N GLY A 320 7.93 32.69 7.22
CA GLY A 320 6.99 32.49 6.11
C GLY A 320 5.61 33.03 6.45
N VAL A 321 5.04 33.81 5.54
CA VAL A 321 3.69 34.38 5.67
C VAL A 321 2.81 33.88 4.54
N VAL A 322 1.62 33.38 4.87
CA VAL A 322 0.59 33.05 3.87
C VAL A 322 -0.01 34.35 3.34
N ALA A 323 -0.09 34.48 2.02
CA ALA A 323 -0.58 35.72 1.40
C ALA A 323 -1.96 36.13 1.93
N GLY A 324 -2.04 37.31 2.52
CA GLY A 324 -3.29 37.91 3.06
C GLY A 324 -3.71 37.39 4.44
N ILE A 325 -2.88 36.58 5.16
CA ILE A 325 -3.22 36.01 6.47
C ILE A 325 -2.13 36.34 7.48
N GLN A 326 -2.53 36.71 8.69
CA GLN A 326 -1.60 37.03 9.77
C GLN A 326 -0.85 35.75 10.24
N PRO A 327 0.48 35.83 10.48
CA PRO A 327 1.25 34.74 11.04
C PRO A 327 0.72 34.30 12.42
N GLY A 328 0.80 33.00 12.70
CA GLY A 328 0.39 32.42 13.97
C GLY A 328 -0.97 31.71 13.90
N GLU A 329 -1.86 31.97 14.84
CA GLU A 329 -3.14 31.29 15.02
C GLU A 329 -4.07 31.41 13.79
N ALA A 330 -4.13 32.59 13.17
CA ALA A 330 -4.92 32.80 11.94
C ALA A 330 -4.43 31.93 10.77
N THR A 331 -3.10 31.74 10.65
CA THR A 331 -2.52 30.84 9.65
C THR A 331 -2.85 29.38 9.97
N ALA A 332 -2.83 28.98 11.25
CA ALA A 332 -3.21 27.63 11.68
C ALA A 332 -4.69 27.35 11.34
N ALA A 333 -5.59 28.25 11.67
CA ALA A 333 -7.02 28.13 11.36
C ALA A 333 -7.30 28.04 9.86
N TYR A 334 -6.60 28.85 9.04
CA TYR A 334 -6.72 28.77 7.58
C TYR A 334 -6.22 27.43 7.04
N LEU A 335 -5.06 26.94 7.51
CA LEU A 335 -4.50 25.66 7.10
C LEU A 335 -5.44 24.52 7.51
N ASP A 336 -5.99 24.54 8.71
CA ASP A 336 -6.96 23.55 9.18
C ASP A 336 -8.19 23.49 8.27
N HIS A 337 -8.75 24.64 7.93
CA HIS A 337 -9.89 24.73 7.01
C HIS A 337 -9.57 24.16 5.62
N VAL A 338 -8.38 24.46 5.08
CA VAL A 338 -7.95 23.95 3.77
C VAL A 338 -7.70 22.45 3.82
N LEU A 339 -7.00 21.99 4.85
CA LEU A 339 -6.64 20.57 5.04
C LEU A 339 -7.88 19.68 5.26
N SER A 340 -8.82 20.13 6.09
CA SER A 340 -10.05 19.38 6.37
C SER A 340 -10.89 19.19 5.11
N ARG A 341 -11.03 20.24 4.27
CA ARG A 341 -11.77 20.13 3.01
C ARG A 341 -11.06 19.25 1.97
N THR A 342 -9.75 19.41 1.83
CA THR A 342 -8.96 18.54 0.91
C THR A 342 -8.96 17.10 1.38
N ALA A 343 -8.85 16.86 2.68
CA ALA A 343 -8.93 15.53 3.27
C ALA A 343 -10.28 14.86 3.04
N LEU A 344 -11.39 15.63 3.17
CA LEU A 344 -12.73 15.11 2.91
C LEU A 344 -12.91 14.68 1.44
N VAL A 345 -12.44 15.50 0.49
CA VAL A 345 -12.48 15.16 -0.93
C VAL A 345 -11.62 13.91 -1.22
N GLY A 346 -10.41 13.85 -0.63
CA GLY A 346 -9.53 12.70 -0.71
C GLY A 346 -10.15 11.44 -0.11
N ALA A 347 -10.85 11.56 1.01
CA ALA A 347 -11.53 10.46 1.69
C ALA A 347 -12.68 9.88 0.84
N LEU A 348 -13.50 10.74 0.27
CA LEU A 348 -14.59 10.34 -0.63
C LEU A 348 -14.05 9.67 -1.90
N TYR A 349 -13.00 10.22 -2.48
CA TYR A 349 -12.31 9.63 -3.61
C TYR A 349 -11.78 8.21 -3.28
N LEU A 350 -11.08 8.03 -2.15
CA LEU A 350 -10.57 6.73 -1.74
C LEU A 350 -11.70 5.73 -1.45
N ALA A 351 -12.77 6.17 -0.80
CA ALA A 351 -13.95 5.34 -0.57
C ALA A 351 -14.54 4.85 -1.91
N LEU A 352 -14.65 5.73 -2.91
CA LEU A 352 -15.15 5.38 -4.23
C LEU A 352 -14.23 4.38 -4.94
N VAL A 353 -12.92 4.63 -4.96
CA VAL A 353 -11.93 3.75 -5.59
C VAL A 353 -11.90 2.36 -4.96
N PHE A 354 -12.16 2.25 -3.65
CA PHE A 354 -12.13 0.97 -2.95
C PHE A 354 -13.46 0.21 -3.03
N LEU A 355 -14.58 0.93 -2.99
CA LEU A 355 -15.90 0.31 -3.03
C LEU A 355 -16.30 -0.21 -4.41
N ILE A 356 -15.95 0.49 -5.49
CA ILE A 356 -16.35 0.09 -6.84
C ILE A 356 -15.86 -1.33 -7.18
N PRO A 357 -14.56 -1.69 -7.02
CA PRO A 357 -14.11 -3.06 -7.29
C PRO A 357 -14.77 -4.09 -6.38
N GLU A 358 -15.00 -3.75 -5.10
CA GLU A 358 -15.65 -4.65 -4.14
C GLU A 358 -17.11 -4.95 -4.53
N ILE A 359 -17.84 -3.94 -4.97
CA ILE A 359 -19.21 -4.09 -5.47
C ILE A 359 -19.22 -4.91 -6.77
N LEU A 360 -18.30 -4.63 -7.72
CA LEU A 360 -18.21 -5.35 -8.98
C LEU A 360 -17.90 -6.83 -8.81
N THR A 361 -16.94 -7.16 -7.95
CA THR A 361 -16.55 -8.54 -7.65
C THR A 361 -17.76 -9.35 -7.19
N ARG A 362 -18.66 -8.73 -6.44
CA ARG A 362 -19.86 -9.41 -5.91
C ARG A 362 -21.03 -9.42 -6.86
N ALA A 363 -21.28 -8.31 -7.56
CA ALA A 363 -22.39 -8.21 -8.49
C ALA A 363 -22.20 -9.11 -9.72
N ALA A 364 -20.98 -9.27 -10.18
CA ALA A 364 -20.64 -10.03 -11.38
C ALA A 364 -20.07 -11.43 -11.09
N ALA A 365 -19.88 -11.82 -9.82
CA ALA A 365 -19.22 -13.08 -9.42
C ALA A 365 -17.88 -13.34 -10.15
N VAL A 366 -17.19 -12.26 -10.56
CA VAL A 366 -15.94 -12.33 -11.29
C VAL A 366 -14.80 -12.37 -10.27
N PRO A 367 -13.80 -13.21 -10.45
CA PRO A 367 -12.55 -13.12 -9.71
C PRO A 367 -11.79 -11.86 -10.14
N PHE A 368 -12.27 -10.69 -9.68
CA PHE A 368 -11.64 -9.42 -9.97
C PHE A 368 -10.45 -9.26 -9.03
N TYR A 369 -9.26 -9.55 -9.52
CA TYR A 369 -8.02 -9.46 -8.76
C TYR A 369 -7.56 -8.01 -8.51
N PHE A 370 -8.23 -7.03 -9.11
CA PHE A 370 -7.93 -5.63 -8.87
C PHE A 370 -8.78 -5.08 -7.71
N SER A 371 -8.26 -5.20 -6.51
CA SER A 371 -8.81 -4.44 -5.39
C SER A 371 -8.51 -2.95 -5.58
N GLY A 372 -9.31 -2.07 -5.00
CA GLY A 372 -9.07 -0.63 -5.05
C GLY A 372 -7.66 -0.23 -4.58
N PRO A 373 -7.17 -0.77 -3.43
CA PRO A 373 -5.79 -0.56 -2.99
C PRO A 373 -4.75 -0.99 -4.01
N SER A 374 -4.94 -2.12 -4.70
CA SER A 374 -3.99 -2.62 -5.69
C SER A 374 -3.86 -1.67 -6.89
N LEU A 375 -4.99 -1.20 -7.43
CA LEU A 375 -5.00 -0.21 -8.51
C LEU A 375 -4.31 1.08 -8.10
N LEU A 376 -4.58 1.56 -6.91
CA LEU A 376 -4.00 2.80 -6.40
C LEU A 376 -2.48 2.66 -6.21
N ILE A 377 -2.00 1.56 -5.60
CA ILE A 377 -0.57 1.27 -5.44
C ILE A 377 0.13 1.23 -6.81
N LEU A 378 -0.46 0.53 -7.77
CA LEU A 378 0.10 0.40 -9.12
C LEU A 378 0.24 1.76 -9.81
N VAL A 379 -0.84 2.55 -9.86
CA VAL A 379 -0.83 3.87 -10.52
C VAL A 379 0.12 4.83 -9.81
N CYS A 380 0.08 4.91 -8.47
CA CYS A 380 0.98 5.77 -7.70
C CYS A 380 2.45 5.38 -7.91
N THR A 381 2.76 4.08 -7.97
CA THR A 381 4.13 3.60 -8.20
C THR A 381 4.64 4.01 -9.57
N ILE A 382 3.83 3.86 -10.62
CA ILE A 382 4.19 4.29 -11.99
C ILE A 382 4.45 5.79 -12.01
N MET A 383 3.58 6.59 -11.39
CA MET A 383 3.73 8.04 -11.33
C MET A 383 4.99 8.47 -10.55
N ASP A 384 5.31 7.80 -9.45
CA ASP A 384 6.51 8.11 -8.66
C ASP A 384 7.79 7.75 -9.43
N VAL A 385 7.82 6.62 -10.12
CA VAL A 385 8.92 6.22 -10.99
C VAL A 385 9.11 7.22 -12.13
N GLU A 386 8.02 7.63 -12.78
CA GLU A 386 8.06 8.63 -13.85
C GLU A 386 8.59 9.98 -13.34
N ALA A 387 8.09 10.46 -12.20
CA ALA A 387 8.53 11.72 -11.59
C ALA A 387 10.03 11.70 -11.26
N GLN A 388 10.53 10.61 -10.68
CA GLN A 388 11.95 10.45 -10.39
C GLN A 388 12.81 10.32 -11.65
N ALA A 389 12.34 9.58 -12.67
CA ALA A 389 13.02 9.47 -13.94
C ALA A 389 13.15 10.83 -14.65
N ARG A 390 12.10 11.65 -14.61
CA ARG A 390 12.14 13.03 -15.15
C ARG A 390 13.10 13.92 -14.38
N ALA A 391 13.18 13.78 -13.06
CA ALA A 391 14.09 14.57 -12.22
C ALA A 391 15.58 14.27 -12.50
N HIS A 392 15.91 13.06 -12.93
CA HIS A 392 17.25 12.65 -13.31
C HIS A 392 17.55 12.81 -14.83
N ALA A 393 16.55 13.22 -15.61
CA ALA A 393 16.76 13.53 -17.01
C ALA A 393 17.55 14.85 -17.16
N PRO A 394 18.50 14.97 -18.09
CA PRO A 394 19.23 16.21 -18.31
C PRO A 394 18.22 17.32 -18.66
N ILE A 395 18.35 18.47 -17.97
CA ILE A 395 17.60 19.67 -18.30
C ILE A 395 17.98 20.02 -19.73
N ARG A 396 17.12 19.78 -20.70
CA ARG A 396 17.26 20.40 -22.01
C ARG A 396 17.08 21.90 -21.81
N VAL A 397 18.19 22.61 -21.64
CA VAL A 397 18.21 24.05 -21.80
C VAL A 397 17.69 24.30 -23.21
N ARG A 398 16.47 24.73 -23.34
CA ARG A 398 15.97 25.34 -24.56
C ARG A 398 16.78 26.59 -24.74
N GLY A 399 17.87 26.45 -25.51
CA GLY A 399 18.62 27.57 -26.01
C GLY A 399 17.79 28.27 -27.08
N GLY A 400 17.78 29.56 -26.96
CA GLY A 400 17.38 30.49 -28.00
C GLY A 400 15.97 30.98 -27.89
#